data_12d928a17b66c878f4e65bd69c66bde8
#
_entry.id   12d928a17b66c878f4e65bd69c66bde8
#
_cell.length_a   1.000
_cell.length_b   1.000
_cell.length_c   1.000
_cell.angle_alpha   90.00
_cell.angle_beta   90.00
_cell.angle_gamma   90.00
#
_symmetry.space_group_name_H-M   'P 1'
#
loop_
_entity.id
_entity.type
_entity.pdbx_description
1 polymer ?
#
loop_
_entity_poly.entity_id
_entity_poly.type
_entity_poly.pdbx_seq_one_letter_code
_entity_poly.pdbx_strand_id
1 'polypeptide(L)'
;MPADRTRTTPTPAQLRVWREYIETADALRRALDGRMLSESGMSSGDYVVLLALSEAPRRTLRSSELADAVGWERSRLSHHLRRMERRGLITRDASEAEARGVEVAIAAAGLEL
;
A
#
# COMPACT_ATOMS: atom_id res chain seq x y z
N MET A 1 36.07 -20.05 -5.49
CA MET A 1 35.46 -21.30 -5.12
C MET A 1 33.97 -21.11 -4.94
N PRO A 2 33.20 -21.93 -5.53
CA PRO A 2 31.76 -21.73 -5.52
C PRO A 2 31.07 -22.16 -4.23
N ALA A 3 31.76 -22.19 -3.12
CA ALA A 3 31.14 -22.56 -1.85
C ALA A 3 29.92 -21.68 -1.56
N ASP A 4 29.98 -20.42 -1.98
CA ASP A 4 28.88 -19.52 -1.72
C ASP A 4 27.63 -19.83 -2.52
N ARG A 5 27.77 -20.57 -3.59
CA ARG A 5 26.62 -20.93 -4.40
C ARG A 5 25.65 -21.84 -3.68
N THR A 6 26.16 -22.61 -2.75
CA THR A 6 25.32 -23.54 -2.00
C THR A 6 24.81 -22.95 -0.69
N ARG A 7 25.26 -21.76 -0.37
CA ARG A 7 24.84 -21.12 0.87
C ARG A 7 23.42 -20.60 0.70
N THR A 8 22.54 -21.04 1.57
CA THR A 8 21.15 -20.61 1.55
C THR A 8 20.83 -19.63 2.67
N THR A 9 21.79 -19.38 3.58
CA THR A 9 21.60 -18.44 4.68
C THR A 9 22.59 -17.29 4.54
N PRO A 10 22.20 -16.09 4.95
CA PRO A 10 23.11 -14.96 4.89
C PRO A 10 24.23 -15.06 5.90
N THR A 11 25.33 -14.39 5.61
CA THR A 11 26.44 -14.28 6.57
C THR A 11 26.07 -13.29 7.67
N PRO A 12 26.79 -13.32 8.82
CA PRO A 12 26.54 -12.31 9.85
C PRO A 12 26.70 -10.87 9.35
N ALA A 13 27.67 -10.63 8.47
CA ALA A 13 27.85 -9.29 7.90
C ALA A 13 26.66 -8.88 7.04
N GLN A 14 26.15 -9.80 6.25
CA GLN A 14 24.96 -9.54 5.42
C GLN A 14 23.73 -9.28 6.29
N LEU A 15 23.60 -10.01 7.38
CA LEU A 15 22.50 -9.81 8.30
C LEU A 15 22.57 -8.43 8.96
N ARG A 16 23.77 -7.93 9.28
CA ARG A 16 23.90 -6.59 9.83
C ARG A 16 23.45 -5.54 8.83
N VAL A 17 23.87 -5.67 7.57
CA VAL A 17 23.47 -4.73 6.53
C VAL A 17 21.94 -4.77 6.34
N TRP A 18 21.37 -5.97 6.31
CA TRP A 18 19.93 -6.14 6.16
C TRP A 18 19.20 -5.47 7.31
N ARG A 19 19.66 -5.68 8.54
CA ARG A 19 19.01 -5.09 9.70
C ARG A 19 19.07 -3.57 9.65
N GLU A 20 20.23 -3.01 9.31
CA GLU A 20 20.35 -1.57 9.19
C GLU A 20 19.40 -1.00 8.12
N TYR A 21 19.31 -1.69 7.03
CA TYR A 21 18.41 -1.27 5.96
C TYR A 21 16.96 -1.25 6.45
N ILE A 22 16.54 -2.33 7.08
CA ILE A 22 15.14 -2.44 7.55
C ILE A 22 14.87 -1.38 8.62
N GLU A 23 15.78 -1.19 9.56
CA GLU A 23 15.56 -0.22 10.63
C GLU A 23 15.52 1.20 10.10
N THR A 24 16.38 1.51 9.14
CA THR A 24 16.38 2.84 8.52
C THR A 24 15.13 3.08 7.72
N ALA A 25 14.70 2.08 6.94
CA ALA A 25 13.49 2.20 6.14
C ALA A 25 12.26 2.37 7.03
N ASP A 26 12.20 1.63 8.14
CA ASP A 26 11.10 1.76 9.08
C ASP A 26 11.07 3.15 9.73
N ALA A 27 12.24 3.65 10.13
CA ALA A 27 12.31 4.97 10.74
C ALA A 27 11.89 6.05 9.76
N LEU A 28 12.32 5.94 8.52
CA LEU A 28 11.93 6.90 7.48
C LEU A 28 10.43 6.86 7.24
N ARG A 29 9.88 5.65 7.13
CA ARG A 29 8.45 5.53 6.89
C ARG A 29 7.65 6.14 8.03
N ARG A 30 8.05 5.91 9.27
CA ARG A 30 7.34 6.50 10.41
C ARG A 30 7.42 8.02 10.40
N ALA A 31 8.59 8.56 10.03
CA ALA A 31 8.74 10.01 9.95
C ALA A 31 7.85 10.60 8.86
N LEU A 32 7.83 9.97 7.69
CA LEU A 32 7.00 10.43 6.59
C LEU A 32 5.51 10.30 6.92
N ASP A 33 5.13 9.18 7.56
CA ASP A 33 3.74 8.99 7.98
C ASP A 33 3.30 10.11 8.92
N GLY A 34 4.15 10.45 9.87
CA GLY A 34 3.82 11.51 10.82
C GLY A 34 3.62 12.83 10.12
N ARG A 35 4.48 13.17 9.18
CA ARG A 35 4.35 14.41 8.44
C ARG A 35 3.12 14.43 7.54
N MET A 36 2.89 13.35 6.83
CA MET A 36 1.72 13.26 5.97
C MET A 36 0.44 13.38 6.78
N LEU A 37 0.40 12.69 7.92
CA LEU A 37 -0.78 12.72 8.76
C LEU A 37 -1.03 14.11 9.32
N SER A 38 0.02 14.80 9.79
CA SER A 38 -0.15 16.13 10.37
C SER A 38 -0.44 17.18 9.32
N GLU A 39 0.06 17.04 8.10
CA GLU A 39 -0.10 18.06 7.07
C GLU A 39 -1.34 17.85 6.21
N SER A 40 -1.74 16.62 5.99
CA SER A 40 -2.87 16.35 5.09
C SER A 40 -3.88 15.37 5.64
N GLY A 41 -3.64 14.81 6.83
CA GLY A 41 -4.55 13.81 7.39
C GLY A 41 -4.47 12.47 6.69
N MET A 42 -3.44 12.24 5.91
CA MET A 42 -3.30 11.04 5.09
C MET A 42 -2.17 10.19 5.61
N SER A 43 -2.41 8.89 5.79
CA SER A 43 -1.34 7.95 6.14
C SER A 43 -0.60 7.50 4.88
N SER A 44 0.55 6.85 5.06
CA SER A 44 1.26 6.32 3.90
C SER A 44 0.45 5.23 3.20
N GLY A 45 -0.34 4.47 3.96
CA GLY A 45 -1.24 3.49 3.36
C GLY A 45 -2.29 4.15 2.50
N ASP A 46 -2.88 5.24 2.98
CA ASP A 46 -3.83 6.01 2.17
C ASP A 46 -3.17 6.49 0.89
N TYR A 47 -1.95 7.01 1.00
CA TYR A 47 -1.24 7.54 -0.15
C TYR A 47 -0.99 6.46 -1.20
N VAL A 48 -0.54 5.28 -0.76
CA VAL A 48 -0.25 4.18 -1.69
C VAL A 48 -1.49 3.79 -2.47
N VAL A 49 -2.63 3.70 -1.79
CA VAL A 49 -3.89 3.35 -2.44
C VAL A 49 -4.32 4.45 -3.40
N LEU A 50 -4.29 5.69 -2.96
CA LEU A 50 -4.72 6.81 -3.81
C LEU A 50 -3.82 6.95 -5.02
N LEU A 51 -2.51 6.75 -4.85
CA LEU A 51 -1.58 6.81 -5.97
C LEU A 51 -1.90 5.75 -7.01
N ALA A 52 -2.11 4.51 -6.57
CA ALA A 52 -2.44 3.43 -7.50
C ALA A 52 -3.71 3.74 -8.27
N LEU A 53 -4.73 4.25 -7.58
CA LEU A 53 -5.97 4.61 -8.25
C LEU A 53 -5.79 5.78 -9.20
N SER A 54 -4.98 6.76 -8.81
CA SER A 54 -4.78 7.95 -9.66
C SER A 54 -4.11 7.59 -10.97
N GLU A 55 -3.33 6.53 -11.00
CA GLU A 55 -2.64 6.09 -12.20
C GLU A 55 -3.47 5.13 -13.04
N ALA A 56 -4.61 4.70 -12.54
CA ALA A 56 -5.46 3.76 -13.26
C ALA A 56 -6.41 4.47 -14.20
N PRO A 57 -6.86 3.80 -15.28
CA PRO A 57 -7.86 4.38 -16.16
C PRO A 57 -9.13 4.72 -15.38
N ARG A 58 -9.65 5.91 -15.60
CA ARG A 58 -10.83 6.42 -14.91
C ARG A 58 -10.67 6.47 -13.41
N ARG A 59 -9.42 6.38 -12.92
CA ARG A 59 -9.11 6.39 -11.49
C ARG A 59 -9.89 5.32 -10.73
N THR A 60 -9.99 4.16 -11.35
CA THR A 60 -10.80 3.07 -10.84
C THR A 60 -10.05 1.75 -11.04
N LEU A 61 -10.07 0.90 -10.02
CA LEU A 61 -9.53 -0.45 -10.10
C LEU A 61 -10.45 -1.39 -9.34
N ARG A 62 -10.46 -2.65 -9.75
CA ARG A 62 -11.10 -3.67 -8.92
C ARG A 62 -10.19 -3.94 -7.72
N SER A 63 -10.79 -4.36 -6.61
CA SER A 63 -10.01 -4.56 -5.39
C SER A 63 -8.91 -5.58 -5.58
N SER A 64 -9.11 -6.61 -6.40
CA SER A 64 -8.05 -7.58 -6.66
C SER A 64 -6.89 -6.96 -7.42
N GLU A 65 -7.19 -6.10 -8.39
CA GLU A 65 -6.15 -5.38 -9.13
C GLU A 65 -5.41 -4.41 -8.23
N LEU A 66 -6.15 -3.76 -7.35
CA LEU A 66 -5.55 -2.80 -6.42
C LEU A 66 -4.64 -3.52 -5.42
N ALA A 67 -5.06 -4.66 -4.91
CA ALA A 67 -4.23 -5.45 -4.01
C ALA A 67 -2.91 -5.83 -4.68
N ASP A 68 -2.97 -6.24 -5.94
CA ASP A 68 -1.76 -6.57 -6.67
C ASP A 68 -0.88 -5.34 -6.88
N ALA A 69 -1.49 -4.21 -7.19
CA ALA A 69 -0.74 -2.99 -7.46
C ALA A 69 0.00 -2.48 -6.23
N VAL A 70 -0.63 -2.56 -5.06
CA VAL A 70 0.00 -2.08 -3.84
C VAL A 70 0.78 -3.17 -3.09
N GLY A 71 0.63 -4.43 -3.48
CA GLY A 71 1.36 -5.51 -2.85
C GLY A 71 0.83 -5.91 -1.49
N TRP A 72 -0.46 -5.73 -1.24
CA TRP A 72 -1.08 -6.07 0.04
C TRP A 72 -1.94 -7.31 -0.10
N GLU A 73 -2.11 -8.04 1.02
CA GLU A 73 -3.11 -9.09 1.09
C GLU A 73 -4.50 -8.48 0.98
N ARG A 74 -5.42 -9.27 0.44
CA ARG A 74 -6.77 -8.78 0.22
C ARG A 74 -7.48 -8.38 1.50
N SER A 75 -7.27 -9.14 2.59
CA SER A 75 -7.92 -8.81 3.85
C SER A 75 -7.39 -7.48 4.39
N ARG A 76 -6.07 -7.26 4.31
CA ARG A 76 -5.48 -6.00 4.75
C ARG A 76 -6.02 -4.84 3.94
N LEU A 77 -6.07 -5.00 2.63
CA LEU A 77 -6.58 -3.96 1.76
C LEU A 77 -8.05 -3.68 2.06
N SER A 78 -8.85 -4.72 2.24
CA SER A 78 -10.26 -4.56 2.52
C SER A 78 -10.50 -3.73 3.79
N HIS A 79 -9.75 -4.02 4.84
CA HIS A 79 -9.86 -3.25 6.08
C HIS A 79 -9.49 -1.79 5.86
N HIS A 80 -8.42 -1.55 5.13
CA HIS A 80 -7.95 -0.20 4.88
C HIS A 80 -8.93 0.58 4.01
N LEU A 81 -9.46 -0.05 2.97
CA LEU A 81 -10.44 0.58 2.08
C LEU A 81 -11.71 0.95 2.84
N ARG A 82 -12.13 0.11 3.79
CA ARG A 82 -13.31 0.41 4.57
C ARG A 82 -13.13 1.70 5.36
N ARG A 83 -11.96 1.88 5.94
CA ARG A 83 -11.66 3.11 6.67
C ARG A 83 -11.59 4.32 5.73
N MET A 84 -10.98 4.14 4.55
CA MET A 84 -10.90 5.24 3.58
C MET A 84 -12.28 5.62 3.07
N GLU A 85 -13.13 4.64 2.86
CA GLU A 85 -14.49 4.91 2.40
C GLU A 85 -15.25 5.71 3.44
N ARG A 86 -15.11 5.37 4.72
CA ARG A 86 -15.77 6.13 5.79
C ARG A 86 -15.32 7.56 5.85
N ARG A 87 -14.07 7.83 5.45
CA ARG A 87 -13.53 9.18 5.42
C ARG A 87 -13.86 9.90 4.12
N GLY A 88 -14.54 9.24 3.20
CA GLY A 88 -14.94 9.85 1.94
C GLY A 88 -13.84 9.96 0.91
N LEU A 89 -12.74 9.24 1.09
CA LEU A 89 -11.61 9.32 0.17
C LEU A 89 -11.80 8.45 -1.07
N ILE A 90 -12.53 7.37 -0.94
CA ILE A 90 -12.82 6.45 -2.03
C ILE A 90 -14.27 6.03 -1.97
N THR A 91 -14.74 5.47 -3.09
CA THR A 91 -16.03 4.79 -3.14
C THR A 91 -15.81 3.34 -3.56
N ARG A 92 -16.73 2.47 -3.15
CA ARG A 92 -16.68 1.06 -3.51
C ARG A 92 -18.03 0.66 -4.06
N ASP A 93 -18.01 -0.05 -5.18
CA ASP A 93 -19.22 -0.52 -5.83
C ASP A 93 -19.14 -2.03 -5.95
N ALA A 94 -20.02 -2.73 -5.25
CA ALA A 94 -20.01 -4.18 -5.19
C ALA A 94 -20.95 -4.83 -6.19
N SER A 95 -21.69 -4.04 -6.97
CA SER A 95 -22.81 -4.56 -7.75
C SER A 95 -22.40 -5.56 -8.81
N GLU A 96 -21.19 -5.50 -9.32
CA GLU A 96 -20.75 -6.38 -10.38
C GLU A 96 -19.46 -7.08 -10.06
N ALA A 97 -19.22 -7.32 -8.82
CA ALA A 97 -17.86 -7.54 -8.38
C ALA A 97 -17.55 -8.94 -7.90
N GLU A 98 -18.46 -9.90 -8.06
CA GLU A 98 -18.33 -11.13 -7.31
C GLU A 98 -16.96 -11.77 -7.43
N ALA A 99 -16.54 -12.09 -8.64
CA ALA A 99 -15.35 -12.89 -8.81
C ALA A 99 -14.07 -12.09 -8.71
N ARG A 100 -14.10 -10.79 -9.00
CA ARG A 100 -12.89 -10.00 -9.12
C ARG A 100 -12.76 -8.95 -8.04
N GLY A 101 -13.64 -8.98 -7.06
CA GLY A 101 -13.65 -7.97 -6.02
C GLY A 101 -14.48 -6.77 -6.40
N VAL A 102 -14.61 -5.85 -5.46
CA VAL A 102 -15.42 -4.65 -5.69
C VAL A 102 -14.64 -3.65 -6.53
N GLU A 103 -15.36 -2.77 -7.18
CA GLU A 103 -14.76 -1.68 -7.93
C GLU A 103 -14.49 -0.50 -7.00
N VAL A 104 -13.26 -0.01 -7.02
CA VAL A 104 -12.79 1.04 -6.11
C VAL A 104 -12.42 2.26 -6.94
N ALA A 105 -12.93 3.43 -6.57
CA ALA A 105 -12.66 4.67 -7.27
C ALA A 105 -12.32 5.78 -6.29
N ILE A 106 -11.51 6.74 -6.72
CA ILE A 106 -11.21 7.91 -5.89
C ILE A 106 -12.44 8.78 -5.80
N ALA A 107 -12.81 9.17 -4.58
CA ALA A 107 -13.89 10.13 -4.38
C ALA A 107 -13.33 11.56 -4.41
N ALA A 108 -14.23 12.54 -4.42
CA ALA A 108 -13.84 13.94 -4.54
C ALA A 108 -12.86 14.36 -3.44
N ALA A 109 -13.09 13.94 -2.21
CA ALA A 109 -12.19 14.30 -1.10
C ALA A 109 -10.80 13.69 -1.29
N GLY A 110 -10.72 12.50 -1.89
CA GLY A 110 -9.43 11.87 -2.15
C GLY A 110 -8.62 12.62 -3.18
N LEU A 111 -9.29 13.28 -4.12
CA LEU A 111 -8.59 14.05 -5.14
C LEU A 111 -7.97 15.33 -4.58
N GLU A 112 -8.45 15.80 -3.45
CA GLU A 112 -7.97 17.04 -2.85
C GLU A 112 -6.78 16.83 -1.93
N LEU A 113 -6.44 15.59 -1.65
CA LEU A 113 -5.27 15.29 -0.84
C LEU A 113 -4.01 15.14 -1.71
#